data_c5b97bc1be220ab44e2ecb768cef05c3
#
_entry.id   c5b97bc1be220ab44e2ecb768cef05c3
#
_cell.length_a   1.000
_cell.length_b   1.000
_cell.length_c   1.000
_cell.angle_alpha   90.00
_cell.angle_beta   90.00
_cell.angle_gamma   90.00
#
_symmetry.space_group_name_H-M   'P 1'
#
loop_
_entity.id
_entity.type
_entity.pdbx_description
1 polymer ?
#
loop_
_entity_poly.entity_id
_entity_poly.type
_entity_poly.pdbx_seq_one_letter_code
_entity_poly.pdbx_strand_id
1 'polypeptide(L)'
;LPSKFKLSLGSVTPLPYEWFIGKRYLFSPRKDRSVSVITWISVCGVALGVIALIVATSLMNGFRDNLRQAITGSLPHVTLFSWADRMTEYPELQPKILKHPAVQATAPYIFKQALLTGTRRPKGALLRGIDPAKETQVTNLGLFLRQDRYSPSPPTKDEQQKLSNKILARISHLKAKEDGLQDGIILGSNLAQQLGVQLGDTVQLVSSEQRMTPVGDVPRIKKLIVIGFFESGIAGYDEVLAFMDYRLVQKVYRMQNDVTGLGVRLKDPETAQEVADELRVEFTDFAVSSWVDENKSIFQVMQLEKIGLFMILTLIVVVAAFNIISSL
;
A
#
# COMPACT_ATOMS: atom_id res chain seq x y z
N LEU A 1 -45.42 -41.49 32.61
CA LEU A 1 -44.66 -40.26 32.78
C LEU A 1 -43.22 -40.58 33.16
N PRO A 2 -42.21 -40.36 32.33
CA PRO A 2 -40.81 -40.49 32.74
C PRO A 2 -40.20 -39.11 32.96
N SER A 3 -39.50 -39.00 34.06
CA SER A 3 -38.74 -37.86 34.57
C SER A 3 -37.60 -37.43 33.65
N LYS A 4 -37.53 -36.13 33.42
CA LYS A 4 -36.39 -35.44 32.71
C LYS A 4 -35.15 -35.46 33.61
N PHE A 5 -34.14 -36.19 33.20
CA PHE A 5 -32.81 -36.13 33.77
C PHE A 5 -32.08 -34.90 33.16
N LYS A 6 -31.99 -33.81 33.89
CA LYS A 6 -31.13 -32.67 33.52
C LYS A 6 -29.72 -32.99 34.01
N LEU A 7 -28.82 -33.30 33.07
CA LEU A 7 -27.38 -33.24 33.30
C LEU A 7 -26.96 -31.78 33.40
N SER A 8 -26.74 -31.31 34.60
CA SER A 8 -26.06 -30.07 34.90
C SER A 8 -24.57 -30.30 34.64
N LEU A 9 -24.04 -29.75 33.52
CA LEU A 9 -22.61 -29.55 33.33
C LEU A 9 -22.16 -28.50 34.34
N GLY A 10 -21.69 -28.97 35.51
CA GLY A 10 -21.07 -28.10 36.51
C GLY A 10 -19.81 -27.45 35.91
N SER A 11 -19.71 -26.12 36.07
CA SER A 11 -18.53 -25.33 35.84
C SER A 11 -17.32 -26.00 36.53
N VAL A 12 -16.35 -26.51 35.75
CA VAL A 12 -15.09 -26.99 36.27
C VAL A 12 -14.28 -25.78 36.70
N THR A 13 -14.50 -25.32 37.92
CA THR A 13 -13.56 -24.42 38.58
C THR A 13 -12.30 -25.23 38.89
N PRO A 14 -11.09 -24.74 38.51
CA PRO A 14 -9.85 -25.43 38.86
C PRO A 14 -9.77 -25.57 40.39
N LEU A 15 -9.66 -26.84 40.83
CA LEU A 15 -9.66 -27.17 42.24
C LEU A 15 -8.51 -26.42 42.95
N PRO A 16 -8.75 -25.70 44.04
CA PRO A 16 -7.71 -24.87 44.70
C PRO A 16 -6.53 -25.72 45.22
N TYR A 17 -6.68 -27.04 45.38
CA TYR A 17 -5.61 -27.90 45.84
C TYR A 17 -4.54 -28.15 44.77
N GLU A 18 -4.87 -28.20 43.48
CA GLU A 18 -3.92 -28.39 42.39
C GLU A 18 -2.97 -27.19 42.31
N TRP A 19 -3.52 -25.99 42.45
CA TRP A 19 -2.75 -24.75 42.50
C TRP A 19 -1.86 -24.70 43.75
N PHE A 20 -2.38 -25.18 44.91
CA PHE A 20 -1.64 -25.24 46.16
C PHE A 20 -0.48 -26.23 46.09
N ILE A 21 -0.71 -27.42 45.51
CA ILE A 21 0.31 -28.42 45.29
C ILE A 21 1.35 -27.93 44.29
N GLY A 22 0.92 -27.36 43.13
CA GLY A 22 1.81 -26.77 42.13
C GLY A 22 2.70 -25.67 42.70
N LYS A 23 2.14 -24.74 43.47
CA LYS A 23 2.88 -23.70 44.16
C LYS A 23 3.90 -24.27 45.18
N ARG A 24 3.49 -25.28 45.95
CA ARG A 24 4.36 -25.92 46.94
C ARG A 24 5.50 -26.69 46.27
N TYR A 25 5.29 -27.29 45.14
CA TYR A 25 6.34 -27.97 44.36
C TYR A 25 7.32 -26.94 43.74
N LEU A 26 6.83 -25.83 43.23
CA LEU A 26 7.66 -24.75 42.65
C LEU A 26 8.54 -24.03 43.71
N PHE A 27 8.03 -23.87 44.94
CA PHE A 27 8.69 -23.15 46.03
C PHE A 27 9.18 -24.03 47.19
N SER A 28 9.17 -25.38 47.02
CA SER A 28 9.66 -26.28 48.05
C SER A 28 11.19 -26.17 48.14
N PRO A 29 11.73 -25.90 49.33
CA PRO A 29 13.18 -25.92 49.56
C PRO A 29 13.69 -27.39 49.53
N ARG A 30 13.78 -27.97 48.35
CA ARG A 30 14.47 -29.22 48.17
C ARG A 30 15.98 -29.03 48.30
N LYS A 31 16.68 -30.05 48.81
CA LYS A 31 18.09 -30.08 49.07
C LYS A 31 18.98 -29.82 47.83
N ASP A 32 18.43 -29.87 46.63
CA ASP A 32 19.11 -29.58 45.35
C ASP A 32 18.67 -28.23 44.77
N ARG A 33 19.40 -27.19 45.17
CA ARG A 33 19.23 -25.80 44.71
C ARG A 33 19.33 -25.67 43.18
N SER A 34 20.06 -26.57 42.52
CA SER A 34 20.28 -26.61 41.08
C SER A 34 19.01 -26.90 40.27
N VAL A 35 18.13 -27.82 40.72
CA VAL A 35 16.89 -28.17 40.00
C VAL A 35 15.91 -27.02 39.99
N SER A 36 15.79 -26.29 41.10
CA SER A 36 14.90 -25.11 41.17
C SER A 36 15.37 -23.98 40.24
N VAL A 37 16.68 -23.73 40.12
CA VAL A 37 17.24 -22.73 39.24
C VAL A 37 17.01 -23.07 37.77
N ILE A 38 17.19 -24.33 37.36
CA ILE A 38 16.97 -24.78 35.99
C ILE A 38 15.49 -24.62 35.61
N THR A 39 14.58 -25.01 36.51
CA THR A 39 13.13 -24.84 36.26
C THR A 39 12.76 -23.36 36.08
N TRP A 40 13.28 -22.46 36.91
CA TRP A 40 13.04 -21.02 36.77
C TRP A 40 13.60 -20.43 35.47
N ILE A 41 14.81 -20.82 35.07
CA ILE A 41 15.42 -20.42 33.80
C ILE A 41 14.55 -20.89 32.64
N SER A 42 14.05 -22.15 32.68
CA SER A 42 13.18 -22.71 31.65
C SER A 42 11.85 -21.96 31.53
N VAL A 43 11.18 -21.70 32.66
CA VAL A 43 9.92 -20.93 32.69
C VAL A 43 10.12 -19.51 32.16
N CYS A 44 11.16 -18.82 32.60
CA CYS A 44 11.49 -17.50 32.13
C CYS A 44 11.85 -17.51 30.63
N GLY A 45 12.59 -18.50 30.15
CA GLY A 45 12.94 -18.65 28.73
C GLY A 45 11.72 -18.82 27.84
N VAL A 46 10.80 -19.71 28.24
CA VAL A 46 9.54 -19.92 27.51
C VAL A 46 8.66 -18.65 27.54
N ALA A 47 8.52 -18.04 28.71
CA ALA A 47 7.74 -16.81 28.86
C ALA A 47 8.27 -15.68 27.97
N LEU A 48 9.59 -15.45 27.96
CA LEU A 48 10.23 -14.48 27.08
C LEU A 48 10.03 -14.81 25.59
N GLY A 49 10.14 -16.08 25.22
CA GLY A 49 9.89 -16.53 23.84
C GLY A 49 8.45 -16.27 23.39
N VAL A 50 7.47 -16.56 24.23
CA VAL A 50 6.05 -16.29 23.94
C VAL A 50 5.76 -14.80 23.87
N ILE A 51 6.31 -13.99 24.80
CA ILE A 51 6.16 -12.54 24.76
C ILE A 51 6.75 -11.97 23.49
N ALA A 52 7.98 -12.38 23.12
CA ALA A 52 8.62 -11.91 21.89
C ALA A 52 7.78 -12.26 20.65
N LEU A 53 7.20 -13.46 20.61
CA LEU A 53 6.34 -13.88 19.52
C LEU A 53 5.05 -13.05 19.42
N ILE A 54 4.39 -12.78 20.57
CA ILE A 54 3.18 -11.95 20.61
C ILE A 54 3.48 -10.54 20.11
N VAL A 55 4.59 -9.95 20.56
CA VAL A 55 5.02 -8.62 20.15
C VAL A 55 5.32 -8.60 18.64
N ALA A 56 6.08 -9.58 18.13
CA ALA A 56 6.41 -9.67 16.71
C ALA A 56 5.16 -9.84 15.84
N THR A 57 4.24 -10.72 16.22
CA THR A 57 2.97 -10.95 15.49
C THR A 57 2.06 -9.71 15.51
N SER A 58 1.98 -9.01 16.65
CA SER A 58 1.18 -7.79 16.78
C SER A 58 1.75 -6.66 15.92
N LEU A 59 3.07 -6.49 15.94
CA LEU A 59 3.76 -5.49 15.10
C LEU A 59 3.55 -5.77 13.62
N MET A 60 3.67 -7.03 13.22
CA MET A 60 3.49 -7.43 11.82
C MET A 60 2.05 -7.26 11.34
N ASN A 61 1.06 -7.60 12.17
CA ASN A 61 -0.33 -7.34 11.82
C ASN A 61 -0.61 -5.85 11.63
N GLY A 62 -0.12 -5.01 12.54
CA GLY A 62 -0.23 -3.55 12.41
C GLY A 62 0.46 -3.00 11.16
N PHE A 63 1.64 -3.53 10.81
CA PHE A 63 2.35 -3.17 9.59
C PHE A 63 1.58 -3.57 8.33
N ARG A 64 1.02 -4.79 8.31
CA ARG A 64 0.17 -5.28 7.21
C ARG A 64 -1.03 -4.39 6.97
N ASP A 65 -1.75 -4.03 8.03
CA ASP A 65 -2.94 -3.17 7.93
C ASP A 65 -2.58 -1.78 7.41
N ASN A 66 -1.47 -1.21 7.87
CA ASN A 66 -0.97 0.07 7.39
C ASN A 66 -0.57 0.01 5.89
N LEU A 67 0.19 -1.01 5.48
CA LEU A 67 0.54 -1.21 4.06
C LEU A 67 -0.69 -1.34 3.19
N ARG A 68 -1.65 -2.16 3.63
CA ARG A 68 -2.90 -2.35 2.91
C ARG A 68 -3.66 -1.05 2.74
N GLN A 69 -3.85 -0.27 3.82
CA GLN A 69 -4.51 1.03 3.75
C GLN A 69 -3.78 2.01 2.83
N ALA A 70 -2.45 2.02 2.87
CA ALA A 70 -1.66 2.87 2.00
C ALA A 70 -1.79 2.46 0.53
N ILE A 71 -1.73 1.17 0.21
CA ILE A 71 -1.88 0.66 -1.17
C ILE A 71 -3.30 0.91 -1.70
N THR A 72 -4.33 0.42 -0.99
CA THR A 72 -5.73 0.54 -1.43
C THR A 72 -6.25 1.99 -1.39
N GLY A 73 -5.59 2.86 -0.60
CA GLY A 73 -5.89 4.28 -0.58
C GLY A 73 -5.22 5.07 -1.72
N SER A 74 -4.01 4.68 -2.11
CA SER A 74 -3.21 5.42 -3.10
C SER A 74 -3.46 4.99 -4.54
N LEU A 75 -3.87 3.74 -4.75
CA LEU A 75 -4.03 3.10 -6.06
C LEU A 75 -5.46 2.57 -6.22
N PRO A 76 -5.93 2.37 -7.47
CA PRO A 76 -7.18 1.67 -7.75
C PRO A 76 -7.16 0.25 -7.20
N HIS A 77 -8.35 -0.30 -6.88
CA HIS A 77 -8.45 -1.67 -6.40
C HIS A 77 -8.25 -2.72 -7.51
N VAL A 78 -8.70 -2.38 -8.72
CA VAL A 78 -8.47 -3.16 -9.94
C VAL A 78 -8.04 -2.22 -11.06
N THR A 79 -7.12 -2.66 -11.90
CA THR A 79 -6.68 -1.95 -13.10
C THR A 79 -6.97 -2.78 -14.33
N LEU A 80 -7.55 -2.14 -15.33
CA LEU A 80 -7.78 -2.71 -16.67
C LEU A 80 -6.88 -1.95 -17.63
N PHE A 81 -6.01 -2.62 -18.36
CA PHE A 81 -5.07 -1.97 -19.28
C PHE A 81 -4.89 -2.74 -20.58
N SER A 82 -4.50 -2.03 -21.63
CA SER A 82 -4.20 -2.63 -22.93
C SER A 82 -2.79 -3.21 -22.99
N TRP A 83 -2.63 -4.38 -23.57
CA TRP A 83 -1.31 -4.98 -23.85
C TRP A 83 -0.44 -4.11 -24.75
N ALA A 84 -1.04 -3.27 -25.60
CA ALA A 84 -0.35 -2.32 -26.48
C ALA A 84 0.03 -1.01 -25.76
N ASP A 85 -0.19 -0.87 -24.44
CA ASP A 85 0.03 0.35 -23.64
C ASP A 85 -0.77 1.57 -24.16
N ARG A 86 -1.82 1.32 -24.96
CA ARG A 86 -2.76 2.30 -25.52
C ARG A 86 -4.17 1.71 -25.55
N MET A 87 -5.12 2.42 -25.00
CA MET A 87 -6.53 2.05 -24.95
C MET A 87 -7.35 3.22 -25.49
N THR A 88 -7.90 3.08 -26.67
CA THR A 88 -8.76 4.07 -27.34
C THR A 88 -10.21 3.93 -26.90
N GLU A 89 -10.63 2.71 -26.65
CA GLU A 89 -12.03 2.31 -26.37
C GLU A 89 -12.46 2.59 -24.91
N TYR A 90 -11.60 3.20 -24.10
CA TYR A 90 -11.90 3.42 -22.67
C TYR A 90 -13.23 4.15 -22.40
N PRO A 91 -13.73 5.08 -23.25
CA PRO A 91 -15.01 5.74 -23.02
C PRO A 91 -16.20 4.79 -23.13
N GLU A 92 -16.08 3.73 -23.94
CA GLU A 92 -17.12 2.71 -24.11
C GLU A 92 -17.04 1.62 -23.04
N LEU A 93 -15.84 1.36 -22.53
CA LEU A 93 -15.59 0.36 -21.49
C LEU A 93 -16.04 0.85 -20.10
N GLN A 94 -15.87 2.13 -19.80
CA GLN A 94 -16.26 2.70 -18.50
C GLN A 94 -17.71 2.38 -18.10
N PRO A 95 -18.74 2.62 -18.95
CA PRO A 95 -20.12 2.32 -18.60
C PRO A 95 -20.40 0.81 -18.50
N LYS A 96 -19.62 -0.04 -19.19
CA LYS A 96 -19.75 -1.50 -19.06
C LYS A 96 -19.24 -1.97 -17.70
N ILE A 97 -18.04 -1.55 -17.32
CA ILE A 97 -17.42 -1.87 -16.02
C ILE A 97 -18.29 -1.36 -14.86
N LEU A 98 -18.89 -0.17 -14.98
CA LEU A 98 -19.76 0.41 -13.95
C LEU A 98 -21.09 -0.37 -13.75
N LYS A 99 -21.47 -1.26 -14.66
CA LYS A 99 -22.63 -2.15 -14.47
C LYS A 99 -22.35 -3.26 -13.47
N HIS A 100 -21.10 -3.59 -13.24
CA HIS A 100 -20.73 -4.62 -12.28
C HIS A 100 -21.11 -4.21 -10.84
N PRO A 101 -21.83 -5.04 -10.08
CA PRO A 101 -22.43 -4.65 -8.79
C PRO A 101 -21.42 -4.27 -7.71
N ALA A 102 -20.21 -4.83 -7.77
CA ALA A 102 -19.13 -4.53 -6.83
C ALA A 102 -18.38 -3.23 -7.17
N VAL A 103 -18.52 -2.70 -8.39
CA VAL A 103 -17.81 -1.50 -8.84
C VAL A 103 -18.49 -0.24 -8.30
N GLN A 104 -17.71 0.68 -7.79
CA GLN A 104 -18.16 1.97 -7.29
C GLN A 104 -17.87 3.13 -8.26
N ALA A 105 -16.66 3.16 -8.83
CA ALA A 105 -16.21 4.23 -9.71
C ALA A 105 -15.09 3.74 -10.65
N THR A 106 -14.90 4.44 -11.77
CA THR A 106 -13.80 4.21 -12.70
C THR A 106 -13.19 5.53 -13.16
N ALA A 107 -11.85 5.54 -13.33
CA ALA A 107 -11.13 6.69 -13.88
C ALA A 107 -10.08 6.24 -14.90
N PRO A 108 -9.91 6.99 -16.01
CA PRO A 108 -8.82 6.74 -16.93
C PRO A 108 -7.49 7.17 -16.30
N TYR A 109 -6.44 6.41 -16.58
CA TYR A 109 -5.08 6.78 -16.18
C TYR A 109 -4.08 6.52 -17.30
N ILE A 110 -2.97 7.26 -17.27
CA ILE A 110 -1.81 7.02 -18.12
C ILE A 110 -0.63 6.70 -17.23
N PHE A 111 0.12 5.67 -17.58
CA PHE A 111 1.31 5.27 -16.85
C PHE A 111 2.51 5.27 -17.81
N LYS A 112 3.49 6.15 -17.56
CA LYS A 112 4.67 6.30 -18.42
C LYS A 112 5.93 6.50 -17.57
N GLN A 113 7.05 6.09 -18.12
CA GLN A 113 8.35 6.38 -17.53
C GLN A 113 8.87 7.72 -18.06
N ALA A 114 9.44 8.52 -17.17
CA ALA A 114 10.06 9.79 -17.50
C ALA A 114 11.35 9.99 -16.72
N LEU A 115 12.23 10.82 -17.24
CA LEU A 115 13.36 11.34 -16.49
C LEU A 115 13.00 12.74 -15.99
N LEU A 116 13.08 12.95 -14.70
CA LEU A 116 12.87 14.25 -14.09
C LEU A 116 14.21 14.89 -13.72
N THR A 117 14.37 16.17 -14.02
CA THR A 117 15.57 16.94 -13.70
C THR A 117 15.17 18.15 -12.87
N GLY A 118 15.71 18.24 -11.67
CA GLY A 118 15.57 19.38 -10.75
C GLY A 118 16.89 20.12 -10.59
N THR A 119 17.18 20.59 -9.38
CA THR A 119 18.43 21.29 -9.04
C THR A 119 19.60 20.33 -8.76
N ARG A 120 19.30 19.08 -8.44
CA ARG A 120 20.29 18.01 -8.20
C ARG A 120 20.37 17.07 -9.42
N ARG A 121 20.69 15.80 -9.16
CA ARG A 121 20.86 14.77 -10.21
C ARG A 121 19.51 14.39 -10.83
N PRO A 122 19.44 14.13 -12.13
CA PRO A 122 18.27 13.57 -12.78
C PRO A 122 17.85 12.24 -12.14
N LYS A 123 16.54 11.98 -12.08
CA LYS A 123 15.94 10.76 -11.53
C LYS A 123 14.89 10.21 -12.47
N GLY A 124 14.90 8.89 -12.64
CA GLY A 124 13.79 8.17 -13.25
C GLY A 124 12.55 8.28 -12.38
N ALA A 125 11.41 8.55 -13.00
CA ALA A 125 10.13 8.62 -12.34
C ALA A 125 9.07 7.85 -13.11
N LEU A 126 8.10 7.31 -12.39
CA LEU A 126 6.88 6.74 -12.93
C LEU A 126 5.80 7.83 -12.93
N LEU A 127 5.51 8.30 -14.11
CA LEU A 127 4.54 9.36 -14.33
C LEU A 127 3.14 8.77 -14.40
N ARG A 128 2.26 9.18 -13.49
CA ARG A 128 0.85 8.84 -13.50
C ARG A 128 0.04 10.05 -13.95
N GLY A 129 -0.50 9.97 -15.17
CA GLY A 129 -1.48 10.92 -15.68
C GLY A 129 -2.86 10.59 -15.13
N ILE A 130 -3.50 11.53 -14.44
CA ILE A 130 -4.79 11.36 -13.78
C ILE A 130 -5.80 12.37 -14.30
N ASP A 131 -7.09 12.03 -14.24
CA ASP A 131 -8.19 12.97 -14.34
C ASP A 131 -8.52 13.47 -12.92
N PRO A 132 -8.18 14.71 -12.56
CA PRO A 132 -8.33 15.20 -11.19
C PRO A 132 -9.77 15.12 -10.66
N ALA A 133 -10.76 15.20 -11.53
CA ALA A 133 -12.17 15.15 -11.16
C ALA A 133 -12.65 13.69 -10.86
N LYS A 134 -12.11 12.72 -11.58
CA LYS A 134 -12.49 11.31 -11.45
C LYS A 134 -11.57 10.55 -10.49
N GLU A 135 -10.30 10.92 -10.40
CA GLU A 135 -9.31 10.24 -9.56
C GLU A 135 -9.72 10.23 -8.08
N THR A 136 -10.30 11.31 -7.57
CA THR A 136 -10.80 11.40 -6.19
C THR A 136 -11.94 10.43 -5.88
N GLN A 137 -12.62 9.92 -6.92
CA GLN A 137 -13.67 8.91 -6.77
C GLN A 137 -13.10 7.49 -6.77
N VAL A 138 -11.95 7.28 -7.41
CA VAL A 138 -11.31 5.97 -7.57
C VAL A 138 -10.25 5.71 -6.51
N THR A 139 -9.46 6.73 -6.17
CA THR A 139 -8.43 6.64 -5.13
C THR A 139 -8.65 7.65 -4.02
N ASN A 140 -8.01 7.42 -2.89
CA ASN A 140 -7.94 8.40 -1.81
C ASN A 140 -6.67 9.27 -1.92
N LEU A 141 -6.18 9.51 -3.14
CA LEU A 141 -4.97 10.29 -3.41
C LEU A 141 -4.92 11.60 -2.58
N GLY A 142 -6.08 12.23 -2.41
CA GLY A 142 -6.20 13.46 -1.64
C GLY A 142 -5.72 13.37 -0.19
N LEU A 143 -5.81 12.20 0.45
CA LEU A 143 -5.32 12.00 1.82
C LEU A 143 -3.80 12.01 1.92
N PHE A 144 -3.13 11.68 0.84
CA PHE A 144 -1.68 11.56 0.75
C PHE A 144 -1.00 12.81 0.18
N LEU A 145 -1.78 13.83 -0.23
CA LEU A 145 -1.23 15.09 -0.74
C LEU A 145 -0.76 15.99 0.40
N ARG A 146 0.41 16.59 0.22
CA ARG A 146 1.03 17.55 1.13
C ARG A 146 1.46 18.81 0.38
N GLN A 147 1.32 19.94 1.02
CA GLN A 147 1.87 21.19 0.49
C GLN A 147 3.30 21.39 0.99
N ASP A 148 3.58 20.98 2.23
CA ASP A 148 4.89 21.04 2.85
C ASP A 148 5.35 19.62 3.24
N ARG A 149 6.60 19.30 2.89
CA ARG A 149 7.22 17.99 3.23
C ARG A 149 7.61 17.87 4.70
N TYR A 150 7.71 18.97 5.40
CA TYR A 150 8.22 19.04 6.78
C TYR A 150 7.14 19.30 7.82
N SER A 151 5.86 19.27 7.45
CA SER A 151 4.79 19.49 8.42
C SER A 151 4.79 18.36 9.46
N PRO A 152 5.04 18.65 10.76
CA PRO A 152 5.18 17.64 11.81
C PRO A 152 3.85 16.97 12.19
N SER A 153 2.74 17.52 11.78
CA SER A 153 1.41 17.01 12.12
C SER A 153 0.54 16.89 10.86
N PRO A 154 -0.14 15.74 10.66
CA PRO A 154 -1.12 15.65 9.61
C PRO A 154 -2.24 16.66 9.87
N PRO A 155 -2.69 17.41 8.85
CA PRO A 155 -3.81 18.34 9.00
C PRO A 155 -5.08 17.58 9.39
N THR A 156 -6.05 18.29 9.99
CA THR A 156 -7.40 17.73 10.23
C THR A 156 -8.02 17.24 8.93
N LYS A 157 -8.96 16.28 9.00
CA LYS A 157 -9.59 15.72 7.79
C LYS A 157 -10.19 16.78 6.87
N ASP A 158 -10.80 17.81 7.43
CA ASP A 158 -11.41 18.90 6.67
C ASP A 158 -10.36 19.79 5.98
N GLU A 159 -9.25 20.08 6.66
CA GLU A 159 -8.13 20.82 6.09
C GLU A 159 -7.43 20.03 4.99
N GLN A 160 -7.27 18.73 5.20
CA GLN A 160 -6.71 17.81 4.21
C GLN A 160 -7.58 17.79 2.94
N GLN A 161 -8.89 17.74 3.06
CA GLN A 161 -9.80 17.77 1.92
C GLN A 161 -9.72 19.11 1.17
N LYS A 162 -9.67 20.25 1.88
CA LYS A 162 -9.49 21.57 1.27
C LYS A 162 -8.15 21.68 0.55
N LEU A 163 -7.07 21.19 1.17
CA LEU A 163 -5.74 21.17 0.58
C LEU A 163 -5.70 20.32 -0.69
N SER A 164 -6.27 19.12 -0.62
CA SER A 164 -6.37 18.20 -1.74
C SER A 164 -7.09 18.84 -2.93
N ASN A 165 -8.28 19.41 -2.69
CA ASN A 165 -9.06 20.07 -3.72
C ASN A 165 -8.28 21.23 -4.36
N LYS A 166 -7.53 22.00 -3.55
CA LYS A 166 -6.70 23.10 -4.03
C LYS A 166 -5.55 22.62 -4.92
N ILE A 167 -4.86 21.54 -4.52
CA ILE A 167 -3.75 20.97 -5.31
C ILE A 167 -4.28 20.35 -6.60
N LEU A 168 -5.33 19.53 -6.53
CA LEU A 168 -5.92 18.88 -7.70
C LEU A 168 -6.53 19.88 -8.70
N ALA A 169 -7.15 20.94 -8.23
CA ALA A 169 -7.62 22.02 -9.11
C ALA A 169 -6.46 22.74 -9.84
N ARG A 170 -5.28 22.80 -9.22
CA ARG A 170 -4.10 23.43 -9.84
C ARG A 170 -3.38 22.56 -10.84
N ILE A 171 -3.58 21.23 -10.81
CA ILE A 171 -2.90 20.29 -11.72
C ILE A 171 -3.25 20.56 -13.18
N SER A 172 -4.51 20.99 -13.45
CA SER A 172 -5.03 21.27 -14.79
C SER A 172 -5.04 22.76 -15.16
N HIS A 173 -4.85 23.68 -14.21
CA HIS A 173 -5.17 25.11 -14.39
C HIS A 173 -4.14 26.07 -13.80
N LEU A 174 -2.85 25.85 -14.01
CA LEU A 174 -1.91 26.93 -13.75
C LEU A 174 -2.06 27.99 -14.85
N LYS A 175 -2.83 29.04 -14.53
CA LYS A 175 -2.85 30.27 -15.34
C LYS A 175 -1.43 30.84 -15.44
N ALA A 176 -1.01 31.13 -16.67
CA ALA A 176 0.24 31.77 -16.97
C ALA A 176 0.48 33.00 -16.05
N LYS A 177 1.58 32.97 -15.32
CA LYS A 177 2.28 34.16 -14.94
C LYS A 177 3.14 34.53 -16.14
N GLU A 178 3.01 35.71 -16.68
CA GLU A 178 3.69 36.44 -17.75
C GLU A 178 4.66 35.73 -18.75
N ASP A 179 5.14 34.48 -18.46
CA ASP A 179 6.11 33.73 -19.26
C ASP A 179 5.60 32.41 -19.86
N GLY A 180 4.30 32.28 -20.13
CA GLY A 180 3.72 31.08 -20.74
C GLY A 180 3.08 30.09 -19.75
N LEU A 181 2.10 29.32 -20.23
CA LEU A 181 1.38 28.31 -19.45
C LEU A 181 2.36 27.29 -18.84
N GLN A 182 2.50 27.34 -17.53
CA GLN A 182 3.28 26.34 -16.79
C GLN A 182 2.33 25.32 -16.17
N ASP A 183 2.49 24.07 -16.60
CA ASP A 183 1.70 22.95 -16.13
C ASP A 183 2.23 22.44 -14.78
N GLY A 184 1.33 21.95 -13.92
CA GLY A 184 1.67 21.49 -12.58
C GLY A 184 2.05 20.01 -12.53
N ILE A 185 2.98 19.67 -11.62
CA ILE A 185 3.32 18.30 -11.27
C ILE A 185 3.29 18.12 -9.75
N ILE A 186 2.79 16.97 -9.30
CA ILE A 186 2.86 16.52 -7.92
C ILE A 186 3.96 15.45 -7.88
N LEU A 187 4.91 15.58 -6.96
CA LEU A 187 6.03 14.65 -6.82
C LEU A 187 5.91 13.85 -5.52
N GLY A 188 6.33 12.59 -5.57
CA GLY A 188 6.58 11.85 -4.34
C GLY A 188 7.55 12.62 -3.43
N SER A 189 7.34 12.60 -2.12
CA SER A 189 8.13 13.38 -1.16
C SER A 189 9.62 13.05 -1.23
N ASN A 190 9.95 11.75 -1.31
CA ASN A 190 11.33 11.28 -1.44
C ASN A 190 11.93 11.61 -2.81
N LEU A 191 11.13 11.51 -3.89
CA LEU A 191 11.55 11.90 -5.24
C LEU A 191 11.91 13.39 -5.29
N ALA A 192 11.07 14.25 -4.72
CA ALA A 192 11.32 15.68 -4.67
C ALA A 192 12.58 16.02 -3.87
N GLN A 193 12.85 15.30 -2.76
CA GLN A 193 14.08 15.43 -1.98
C GLN A 193 15.33 15.05 -2.80
N GLN A 194 15.25 13.96 -3.56
CA GLN A 194 16.34 13.50 -4.41
C GLN A 194 16.61 14.47 -5.56
N LEU A 195 15.56 15.08 -6.15
CA LEU A 195 15.66 16.11 -7.17
C LEU A 195 16.13 17.47 -6.63
N GLY A 196 16.05 17.69 -5.31
CA GLY A 196 16.40 18.93 -4.64
C GLY A 196 15.43 20.06 -4.91
N VAL A 197 14.13 19.77 -5.05
CA VAL A 197 13.11 20.75 -5.41
C VAL A 197 12.11 20.96 -4.27
N GLN A 198 11.54 22.17 -4.24
CA GLN A 198 10.54 22.63 -3.29
C GLN A 198 9.24 23.02 -4.00
N LEU A 199 8.22 23.37 -3.24
CA LEU A 199 6.96 23.87 -3.78
C LEU A 199 7.19 25.14 -4.59
N GLY A 200 6.70 25.17 -5.82
CA GLY A 200 6.86 26.29 -6.74
C GLY A 200 8.10 26.24 -7.62
N ASP A 201 9.03 25.31 -7.36
CA ASP A 201 10.20 25.13 -8.21
C ASP A 201 9.84 24.52 -9.57
N THR A 202 10.70 24.78 -10.56
CA THR A 202 10.56 24.21 -11.89
C THR A 202 11.32 22.90 -12.02
N VAL A 203 10.65 21.87 -12.54
CA VAL A 203 11.22 20.56 -12.89
C VAL A 203 11.11 20.37 -14.39
N GLN A 204 12.15 19.81 -15.00
CA GLN A 204 12.14 19.41 -16.40
C GLN A 204 11.79 17.92 -16.51
N LEU A 205 10.73 17.62 -17.24
CA LEU A 205 10.35 16.28 -17.63
C LEU A 205 10.96 15.97 -18.99
N VAL A 206 11.74 14.89 -19.06
CA VAL A 206 12.30 14.35 -20.30
C VAL A 206 11.57 13.04 -20.58
N SER A 207 10.85 12.99 -21.69
CA SER A 207 10.07 11.80 -22.07
C SER A 207 10.99 10.70 -22.59
N SER A 208 10.64 9.44 -22.31
CA SER A 208 11.31 8.27 -22.89
C SER A 208 11.03 8.13 -24.40
N GLU A 209 9.97 8.74 -24.91
CA GLU A 209 9.66 8.73 -26.33
C GLU A 209 10.49 9.79 -27.05
N GLN A 210 11.19 9.38 -28.09
CA GLN A 210 12.05 10.21 -28.90
C GLN A 210 11.27 10.83 -30.07
N ARG A 211 11.72 11.98 -30.52
CA ARG A 211 11.23 12.60 -31.75
C ARG A 211 12.27 12.43 -32.84
N MET A 212 11.91 11.71 -33.90
CA MET A 212 12.72 11.70 -35.11
C MET A 212 12.82 13.12 -35.66
N THR A 213 14.05 13.60 -35.77
CA THR A 213 14.38 14.86 -36.43
C THR A 213 15.43 14.59 -37.49
N PRO A 214 15.61 15.48 -38.49
CA PRO A 214 16.64 15.34 -39.50
C PRO A 214 18.09 15.23 -38.93
N VAL A 215 18.26 15.64 -37.66
CA VAL A 215 19.57 15.65 -36.96
C VAL A 215 19.69 14.45 -35.99
N GLY A 216 18.69 13.55 -35.93
CA GLY A 216 18.64 12.40 -35.03
C GLY A 216 17.45 12.43 -34.06
N ASP A 217 17.40 11.46 -33.18
CA ASP A 217 16.34 11.31 -32.19
C ASP A 217 16.59 12.24 -31.00
N VAL A 218 15.63 13.17 -30.77
CA VAL A 218 15.71 14.13 -29.68
C VAL A 218 14.58 13.85 -28.68
N PRO A 219 14.88 13.70 -27.37
CA PRO A 219 13.85 13.54 -26.35
C PRO A 219 13.03 14.80 -26.21
N ARG A 220 11.78 14.67 -25.81
CA ARG A 220 10.92 15.82 -25.53
C ARG A 220 11.15 16.28 -24.11
N ILE A 221 11.33 17.59 -23.98
CA ILE A 221 11.52 18.26 -22.70
C ILE A 221 10.32 19.14 -22.43
N LYS A 222 9.71 18.99 -21.25
CA LYS A 222 8.63 19.85 -20.76
C LYS A 222 9.00 20.41 -19.40
N LYS A 223 8.85 21.72 -19.24
CA LYS A 223 9.00 22.38 -17.94
C LYS A 223 7.68 22.33 -17.19
N LEU A 224 7.74 21.96 -15.91
CA LEU A 224 6.60 21.80 -15.01
C LEU A 224 6.89 22.50 -13.68
N ILE A 225 5.85 23.01 -13.01
CA ILE A 225 5.96 23.58 -11.67
C ILE A 225 5.52 22.56 -10.63
N VAL A 226 6.29 22.39 -9.56
CA VAL A 226 5.91 21.58 -8.40
C VAL A 226 4.77 22.27 -7.64
N ILE A 227 3.59 21.63 -7.62
CA ILE A 227 2.37 22.17 -7.01
C ILE A 227 1.99 21.50 -5.69
N GLY A 228 2.64 20.38 -5.37
CA GLY A 228 2.41 19.61 -4.15
C GLY A 228 3.28 18.37 -4.10
N PHE A 229 3.20 17.69 -2.98
CA PHE A 229 3.92 16.45 -2.73
C PHE A 229 2.95 15.33 -2.42
N PHE A 230 3.36 14.10 -2.75
CA PHE A 230 2.66 12.87 -2.45
C PHE A 230 3.46 12.09 -1.40
N GLU A 231 2.80 11.67 -0.32
CA GLU A 231 3.40 10.94 0.77
C GLU A 231 2.47 9.80 1.20
N SER A 232 2.71 8.62 0.66
CA SER A 232 1.92 7.41 0.99
C SER A 232 2.40 6.71 2.25
N GLY A 233 3.63 6.99 2.70
CA GLY A 233 4.34 6.24 3.73
C GLY A 233 4.99 4.95 3.20
N ILE A 234 4.86 4.64 1.91
CA ILE A 234 5.56 3.54 1.25
C ILE A 234 6.74 4.13 0.47
N ALA A 235 7.95 3.93 0.99
CA ALA A 235 9.16 4.53 0.43
C ALA A 235 9.31 4.29 -1.08
N GLY A 236 9.02 3.06 -1.55
CA GLY A 236 9.10 2.71 -2.97
C GLY A 236 8.17 3.52 -3.87
N TYR A 237 6.98 3.90 -3.41
CA TYR A 237 6.06 4.77 -4.16
C TYR A 237 6.48 6.24 -4.07
N ASP A 238 6.85 6.69 -2.88
CA ASP A 238 7.24 8.07 -2.62
C ASP A 238 8.56 8.47 -3.33
N GLU A 239 9.38 7.49 -3.72
CA GLU A 239 10.64 7.69 -4.45
C GLU A 239 10.49 7.78 -5.97
N VAL A 240 9.42 7.23 -6.54
CA VAL A 240 9.31 7.09 -7.99
C VAL A 240 8.08 7.73 -8.60
N LEU A 241 6.97 7.88 -7.85
CA LEU A 241 5.71 8.37 -8.40
C LEU A 241 5.70 9.88 -8.59
N ALA A 242 5.15 10.31 -9.73
CA ALA A 242 4.83 11.68 -10.04
C ALA A 242 3.45 11.75 -10.71
N PHE A 243 2.62 12.73 -10.33
CA PHE A 243 1.27 12.88 -10.86
C PHE A 243 1.12 14.16 -11.65
N MET A 244 0.42 14.08 -12.77
CA MET A 244 0.04 15.25 -13.58
C MET A 244 -1.27 14.99 -14.33
N ASP A 245 -1.83 16.02 -14.95
CA ASP A 245 -3.05 15.88 -15.77
C ASP A 245 -2.81 14.90 -16.94
N TYR A 246 -3.70 13.93 -17.10
CA TYR A 246 -3.57 12.92 -18.15
C TYR A 246 -3.57 13.51 -19.56
N ARG A 247 -4.30 14.62 -19.79
CA ARG A 247 -4.32 15.31 -21.08
C ARG A 247 -2.97 15.92 -21.42
N LEU A 248 -2.23 16.36 -20.40
CA LEU A 248 -0.88 16.86 -20.59
C LEU A 248 0.08 15.71 -20.92
N VAL A 249 -0.06 14.56 -20.25
CA VAL A 249 0.70 13.35 -20.57
C VAL A 249 0.42 12.92 -22.03
N GLN A 250 -0.86 12.92 -22.45
CA GLN A 250 -1.25 12.62 -23.84
C GLN A 250 -0.48 13.53 -24.84
N LYS A 251 -0.41 14.84 -24.56
CA LYS A 251 0.33 15.79 -25.41
C LYS A 251 1.82 15.51 -25.44
N VAL A 252 2.43 15.25 -24.29
CA VAL A 252 3.89 14.97 -24.17
C VAL A 252 4.24 13.68 -24.89
N TYR A 253 3.43 12.63 -24.73
CA TYR A 253 3.66 11.29 -25.28
C TYR A 253 2.90 11.02 -26.60
N ARG A 254 2.27 12.03 -27.21
CA ARG A 254 1.48 11.91 -28.47
C ARG A 254 0.50 10.74 -28.47
N MET A 255 -0.17 10.53 -27.37
CA MET A 255 -1.15 9.46 -27.23
C MET A 255 -2.52 9.81 -27.85
N GLN A 256 -2.65 10.98 -28.48
CA GLN A 256 -3.94 11.47 -28.95
C GLN A 256 -4.97 11.50 -27.80
N ASN A 257 -6.03 10.68 -27.92
CA ASN A 257 -7.04 10.48 -26.88
C ASN A 257 -6.88 9.17 -26.12
N ASP A 258 -5.81 8.42 -26.38
CA ASP A 258 -5.59 7.12 -25.75
C ASP A 258 -5.17 7.30 -24.28
N VAL A 259 -5.46 6.27 -23.49
CA VAL A 259 -4.98 6.12 -22.11
C VAL A 259 -4.25 4.80 -21.96
N THR A 260 -3.49 4.60 -20.90
CA THR A 260 -2.87 3.29 -20.61
C THR A 260 -3.91 2.30 -20.13
N GLY A 261 -4.88 2.76 -19.33
CA GLY A 261 -5.91 1.90 -18.80
C GLY A 261 -6.97 2.64 -17.98
N LEU A 262 -7.81 1.85 -17.34
CA LEU A 262 -8.86 2.26 -16.43
C LEU A 262 -8.57 1.76 -15.02
N GLY A 263 -8.55 2.66 -14.06
CA GLY A 263 -8.56 2.33 -12.65
C GLY A 263 -10.00 2.12 -12.17
N VAL A 264 -10.23 1.10 -11.39
CA VAL A 264 -11.54 0.70 -10.87
C VAL A 264 -11.51 0.72 -9.34
N ARG A 265 -12.48 1.41 -8.74
CA ARG A 265 -12.74 1.37 -7.30
C ARG A 265 -13.86 0.39 -7.03
N LEU A 266 -13.65 -0.51 -6.10
CA LEU A 266 -14.66 -1.43 -5.61
C LEU A 266 -15.27 -0.89 -4.31
N LYS A 267 -16.48 -1.33 -4.00
CA LYS A 267 -17.13 -1.07 -2.71
C LYS A 267 -16.36 -1.69 -1.55
N ASP A 268 -15.83 -2.90 -1.76
CA ASP A 268 -14.97 -3.62 -0.84
C ASP A 268 -13.62 -3.95 -1.51
N PRO A 269 -12.47 -3.42 -1.03
CA PRO A 269 -11.16 -3.74 -1.56
C PRO A 269 -10.77 -5.22 -1.45
N GLU A 270 -11.39 -5.99 -0.52
CA GLU A 270 -11.09 -7.41 -0.32
C GLU A 270 -11.53 -8.28 -1.49
N THR A 271 -12.60 -7.90 -2.16
CA THR A 271 -13.13 -8.64 -3.32
C THR A 271 -12.36 -8.34 -4.60
N ALA A 272 -11.26 -7.58 -4.54
CA ALA A 272 -10.54 -7.13 -5.72
C ALA A 272 -10.02 -8.28 -6.58
N GLN A 273 -9.58 -9.39 -5.97
CA GLN A 273 -9.10 -10.55 -6.70
C GLN A 273 -10.24 -11.26 -7.45
N GLU A 274 -11.37 -11.49 -6.77
CA GLU A 274 -12.55 -12.14 -7.37
C GLU A 274 -13.10 -11.31 -8.52
N VAL A 275 -13.28 -10.00 -8.30
CA VAL A 275 -13.77 -9.09 -9.33
C VAL A 275 -12.76 -8.96 -10.49
N ALA A 276 -11.47 -8.97 -10.24
CA ALA A 276 -10.47 -8.99 -11.30
C ALA A 276 -10.56 -10.25 -12.15
N ASP A 277 -10.80 -11.42 -11.53
CA ASP A 277 -10.97 -12.69 -12.25
C ASP A 277 -12.27 -12.69 -13.08
N GLU A 278 -13.37 -12.15 -12.57
CA GLU A 278 -14.63 -11.97 -13.33
C GLU A 278 -14.43 -11.03 -14.51
N LEU A 279 -13.78 -9.87 -14.31
CA LEU A 279 -13.52 -8.92 -15.39
C LEU A 279 -12.53 -9.47 -16.43
N ARG A 280 -11.59 -10.36 -16.09
CA ARG A 280 -10.71 -11.05 -17.04
C ARG A 280 -11.49 -11.95 -18.01
N VAL A 281 -12.55 -12.59 -17.52
CA VAL A 281 -13.42 -13.43 -18.36
C VAL A 281 -14.29 -12.56 -19.27
N GLU A 282 -14.76 -11.42 -18.79
CA GLU A 282 -15.63 -10.53 -19.56
C GLU A 282 -14.86 -9.69 -20.60
N PHE A 283 -13.65 -9.23 -20.24
CA PHE A 283 -12.83 -8.33 -21.06
C PHE A 283 -11.51 -9.00 -21.51
N THR A 284 -11.61 -10.07 -22.30
CA THR A 284 -10.48 -10.91 -22.76
C THR A 284 -9.42 -10.17 -23.58
N ASP A 285 -9.77 -9.06 -24.22
CA ASP A 285 -8.86 -8.25 -25.03
C ASP A 285 -7.94 -7.35 -24.18
N PHE A 286 -8.20 -7.28 -22.88
CA PHE A 286 -7.49 -6.42 -21.95
C PHE A 286 -6.84 -7.22 -20.81
N ALA A 287 -5.74 -6.71 -20.31
CA ALA A 287 -5.16 -7.22 -19.08
C ALA A 287 -5.89 -6.62 -17.88
N VAL A 288 -6.28 -7.47 -16.94
CA VAL A 288 -6.90 -7.05 -15.69
C VAL A 288 -6.01 -7.49 -14.53
N SER A 289 -5.68 -6.57 -13.64
CA SER A 289 -4.84 -6.82 -12.47
C SER A 289 -5.52 -6.26 -11.21
N SER A 290 -5.49 -7.03 -10.14
CA SER A 290 -5.91 -6.55 -8.82
C SER A 290 -4.74 -5.87 -8.10
N TRP A 291 -5.04 -5.04 -7.11
CA TRP A 291 -4.00 -4.47 -6.22
C TRP A 291 -3.18 -5.57 -5.53
N VAL A 292 -3.74 -6.76 -5.33
CA VAL A 292 -3.06 -7.95 -4.78
C VAL A 292 -2.06 -8.49 -5.79
N ASP A 293 -2.44 -8.60 -7.07
CA ASP A 293 -1.55 -9.08 -8.13
C ASP A 293 -0.34 -8.15 -8.33
N GLU A 294 -0.58 -6.84 -8.33
CA GLU A 294 0.47 -5.82 -8.47
C GLU A 294 1.47 -5.84 -7.31
N ASN A 295 1.01 -6.26 -6.11
CA ASN A 295 1.83 -6.33 -4.90
C ASN A 295 2.14 -7.76 -4.45
N LYS A 296 2.05 -8.74 -5.36
CA LYS A 296 2.22 -10.17 -5.06
C LYS A 296 3.51 -10.48 -4.30
N SER A 297 4.61 -9.81 -4.62
CA SER A 297 5.90 -10.01 -3.95
C SER A 297 5.83 -9.65 -2.46
N ILE A 298 5.13 -8.58 -2.10
CA ILE A 298 4.94 -8.17 -0.70
C ILE A 298 4.15 -9.24 0.05
N PHE A 299 3.06 -9.74 -0.54
CA PHE A 299 2.23 -10.79 0.08
C PHE A 299 2.98 -12.12 0.22
N GLN A 300 3.82 -12.47 -0.76
CA GLN A 300 4.66 -13.68 -0.67
C GLN A 300 5.66 -13.60 0.49
N VAL A 301 6.33 -12.46 0.68
CA VAL A 301 7.24 -12.23 1.80
C VAL A 301 6.49 -12.36 3.13
N MET A 302 5.30 -11.78 3.24
CA MET A 302 4.46 -11.85 4.44
C MET A 302 4.00 -13.29 4.76
N GLN A 303 3.74 -14.12 3.73
CA GLN A 303 3.43 -15.55 3.93
C GLN A 303 4.63 -16.33 4.43
N LEU A 304 5.82 -16.11 3.84
CA LEU A 304 7.06 -16.75 4.29
C LEU A 304 7.39 -16.39 5.75
N GLU A 305 7.17 -15.15 6.14
CA GLU A 305 7.36 -14.71 7.51
C GLU A 305 6.40 -15.43 8.47
N LYS A 306 5.12 -15.57 8.13
CA LYS A 306 4.14 -16.32 8.92
C LYS A 306 4.57 -17.78 9.15
N ILE A 307 5.11 -18.42 8.12
CA ILE A 307 5.66 -19.79 8.21
C ILE A 307 6.88 -19.81 9.14
N GLY A 308 7.77 -18.80 9.02
CA GLY A 308 8.93 -18.66 9.90
C GLY A 308 8.55 -18.52 11.38
N LEU A 309 7.59 -17.63 11.67
CA LEU A 309 7.05 -17.44 13.02
C LEU A 309 6.40 -18.72 13.56
N PHE A 310 5.66 -19.46 12.74
CA PHE A 310 5.07 -20.74 13.12
C PHE A 310 6.16 -21.79 13.45
N MET A 311 7.23 -21.87 12.66
CA MET A 311 8.35 -22.78 12.95
C MET A 311 9.04 -22.43 14.26
N ILE A 312 9.29 -21.14 14.52
CA ILE A 312 9.88 -20.69 15.79
C ILE A 312 8.97 -21.05 16.96
N LEU A 313 7.66 -20.81 16.86
CA LEU A 313 6.69 -21.18 17.89
C LEU A 313 6.73 -22.67 18.17
N THR A 314 6.70 -23.49 17.12
CA THR A 314 6.78 -24.95 17.24
C THR A 314 8.06 -25.37 17.98
N LEU A 315 9.21 -24.78 17.62
CA LEU A 315 10.48 -25.06 18.28
C LEU A 315 10.44 -24.69 19.78
N ILE A 316 9.89 -23.53 20.13
CA ILE A 316 9.75 -23.10 21.52
C ILE A 316 8.89 -24.10 22.31
N VAL A 317 7.77 -24.54 21.74
CA VAL A 317 6.87 -25.53 22.36
C VAL A 317 7.57 -26.86 22.54
N VAL A 318 8.33 -27.33 21.56
CA VAL A 318 9.11 -28.60 21.66
C VAL A 318 10.16 -28.48 22.74
N VAL A 319 10.93 -27.41 22.81
CA VAL A 319 11.94 -27.16 23.85
C VAL A 319 11.29 -27.14 25.24
N ALA A 320 10.13 -26.47 25.36
CA ALA A 320 9.36 -26.43 26.61
C ALA A 320 8.92 -27.84 27.05
N ALA A 321 8.40 -28.64 26.11
CA ALA A 321 7.99 -30.03 26.38
C ALA A 321 9.17 -30.89 26.86
N PHE A 322 10.33 -30.81 26.20
CA PHE A 322 11.53 -31.53 26.62
C PHE A 322 12.02 -31.06 28.01
N ASN A 323 11.96 -29.80 28.33
CA ASN A 323 12.30 -29.27 29.65
C ASN A 323 11.37 -29.87 30.75
N ILE A 324 10.06 -29.93 30.47
CA ILE A 324 9.10 -30.51 31.41
C ILE A 324 9.37 -32.01 31.61
N ILE A 325 9.58 -32.76 30.53
CA ILE A 325 9.88 -34.20 30.59
C ILE A 325 11.19 -34.45 31.35
N SER A 326 12.22 -33.62 31.13
CA SER A 326 13.51 -33.76 31.82
C SER A 326 13.47 -33.42 33.31
N SER A 327 12.47 -32.61 33.74
CA SER A 327 12.30 -32.20 35.13
C SER A 327 11.38 -33.14 35.95
N LEU A 328 10.65 -34.03 35.29
CA LEU A 328 9.86 -35.09 35.91
C LEU A 328 10.70 -36.32 36.24
#